data_d3a3fa30b5d2fca8ac645d8112bf2adc
#
_entry.id   d3a3fa30b5d2fca8ac645d8112bf2adc
#
_cell.length_a   1.000
_cell.length_b   1.000
_cell.length_c   1.000
_cell.angle_alpha   90.00
_cell.angle_beta   90.00
_cell.angle_gamma   90.00
#
_symmetry.space_group_name_H-M   'P 1'
#
loop_
_entity.id
_entity.type
_entity.pdbx_description
1 polymer ?
#
loop_
_entity_poly.entity_id
_entity_poly.type
_entity_poly.pdbx_seq_one_letter_code
_entity_poly.pdbx_strand_id
1 'polypeptide(L)'
;PYPHVDKVIPLMAEGKILPYLDVPFQHGSPAVLKRMQRPAAAEKSLERIKAWRDTCPDITLRSTFIVGFPGETEADFEVLLDFIREAQLDRVGCFQYSPVKGARANALPDPVAEELKQERWERFMALQQEISAAKLQSRIGKTIEILIDEVDADGAIGRSSADAPEIDGKVFLEGATDLRPGD
;
A
#
# COMPACT_ATOMS: atom_id res chain seq x y z
N PRO A 1 -9.93 3.16 -9.65
CA PRO A 1 -9.10 2.01 -10.02
C PRO A 1 -9.88 1.03 -10.90
N TYR A 2 -9.54 -0.23 -10.91
CA TYR A 2 -10.06 -1.21 -11.87
C TYR A 2 -11.57 -1.41 -11.74
N PRO A 3 -12.33 -1.40 -12.86
CA PRO A 3 -13.80 -1.38 -12.81
C PRO A 3 -14.45 -2.65 -12.26
N HIS A 4 -13.67 -3.73 -12.05
CA HIS A 4 -14.19 -5.02 -11.61
C HIS A 4 -13.56 -5.55 -10.32
N VAL A 5 -12.75 -4.76 -9.62
CA VAL A 5 -12.07 -5.19 -8.40
C VAL A 5 -13.04 -5.71 -7.34
N ASP A 6 -14.19 -5.06 -7.19
CA ASP A 6 -15.22 -5.45 -6.21
C ASP A 6 -15.78 -6.87 -6.45
N LYS A 7 -15.65 -7.41 -7.69
CA LYS A 7 -16.05 -8.79 -8.01
C LYS A 7 -15.01 -9.83 -7.61
N VAL A 8 -13.78 -9.41 -7.38
CA VAL A 8 -12.66 -10.28 -7.00
C VAL A 8 -12.63 -10.52 -5.50
N ILE A 9 -13.06 -9.52 -4.70
CA ILE A 9 -13.01 -9.59 -3.23
C ILE A 9 -13.76 -10.81 -2.65
N PRO A 10 -14.98 -11.16 -3.12
CA PRO A 10 -15.65 -12.38 -2.65
C PRO A 10 -14.86 -13.67 -2.95
N LEU A 11 -14.12 -13.73 -4.06
CA LEU A 11 -13.27 -14.88 -4.38
C LEU A 11 -12.06 -15.01 -3.43
N MET A 12 -11.55 -13.89 -2.93
CA MET A 12 -10.54 -13.87 -1.89
C MET A 12 -11.11 -14.38 -0.57
N ALA A 13 -12.31 -13.93 -0.18
CA ALA A 13 -12.99 -14.40 1.02
C ALA A 13 -13.34 -15.90 0.97
N GLU A 14 -13.58 -16.45 -0.22
CA GLU A 14 -13.82 -17.89 -0.45
C GLU A 14 -12.51 -18.71 -0.52
N GLY A 15 -11.34 -18.09 -0.40
CA GLY A 15 -10.03 -18.75 -0.49
C GLY A 15 -9.62 -19.19 -1.91
N LYS A 16 -10.34 -18.75 -2.95
CA LYS A 16 -10.02 -19.06 -4.35
C LYS A 16 -8.84 -18.26 -4.89
N ILE A 17 -8.58 -17.12 -4.30
CA ILE A 17 -7.48 -16.20 -4.62
C ILE A 17 -6.90 -15.71 -3.30
N LEU A 18 -5.58 -15.55 -3.21
CA LEU A 18 -4.93 -14.98 -2.03
C LEU A 18 -5.51 -13.60 -1.69
N PRO A 19 -5.77 -13.31 -0.41
CA PRO A 19 -6.37 -12.05 0.03
C PRO A 19 -5.35 -10.89 0.03
N TYR A 20 -4.76 -10.64 -1.12
CA TYR A 20 -3.77 -9.60 -1.35
C TYR A 20 -4.17 -8.75 -2.56
N LEU A 21 -4.34 -7.44 -2.34
CA LEU A 21 -4.79 -6.51 -3.38
C LEU A 21 -3.85 -5.30 -3.46
N ASP A 22 -3.17 -5.14 -4.59
CA ASP A 22 -2.38 -3.95 -4.92
C ASP A 22 -3.18 -3.00 -5.81
N VAL A 23 -3.56 -1.84 -5.26
CA VAL A 23 -4.33 -0.81 -5.95
C VAL A 23 -3.67 0.55 -5.75
N PRO A 24 -3.05 1.15 -6.77
CA PRO A 24 -2.43 2.45 -6.65
C PRO A 24 -3.50 3.56 -6.55
N PHE A 25 -3.76 4.08 -5.34
CA PHE A 25 -4.67 5.20 -5.11
C PHE A 25 -4.07 6.53 -5.59
N GLN A 26 -2.77 6.67 -5.60
CA GLN A 26 -1.98 7.81 -6.07
C GLN A 26 -2.03 9.04 -5.16
N HIS A 27 -3.19 9.42 -4.62
CA HIS A 27 -3.37 10.55 -3.70
C HIS A 27 -4.68 10.41 -2.91
N GLY A 28 -4.78 11.14 -1.78
CA GLY A 28 -6.01 11.26 -0.99
C GLY A 28 -6.87 12.47 -1.35
N SER A 29 -6.27 13.56 -1.85
CA SER A 29 -7.00 14.79 -2.20
C SER A 29 -7.76 14.66 -3.51
N PRO A 30 -9.09 14.92 -3.53
CA PRO A 30 -9.89 14.97 -4.75
C PRO A 30 -9.37 15.99 -5.77
N ALA A 31 -8.84 17.13 -5.31
CA ALA A 31 -8.31 18.16 -6.17
C ALA A 31 -7.07 17.71 -6.92
N VAL A 32 -6.13 17.05 -6.24
CA VAL A 32 -4.92 16.49 -6.84
C VAL A 32 -5.28 15.34 -7.79
N LEU A 33 -6.16 14.41 -7.39
CA LEU A 33 -6.61 13.31 -8.23
C LEU A 33 -7.29 13.80 -9.52
N LYS A 34 -8.06 14.90 -9.46
CA LYS A 34 -8.62 15.53 -10.64
C LYS A 34 -7.53 16.07 -11.57
N ARG A 35 -6.47 16.70 -11.04
CA ARG A 35 -5.31 17.14 -11.83
C ARG A 35 -4.55 15.96 -12.45
N MET A 36 -4.45 14.84 -11.74
CA MET A 36 -3.90 13.58 -12.24
C MET A 36 -4.81 12.90 -13.28
N GLN A 37 -5.95 13.48 -13.61
CA GLN A 37 -6.98 12.90 -14.47
C GLN A 37 -7.52 11.55 -13.96
N ARG A 38 -7.64 11.44 -12.64
CA ARG A 38 -8.17 10.26 -11.92
C ARG A 38 -9.39 10.59 -11.05
N PRO A 39 -10.43 11.26 -11.59
CA PRO A 39 -11.56 11.72 -10.79
C PRO A 39 -12.35 10.59 -10.14
N ALA A 40 -12.46 9.45 -10.80
CA ALA A 40 -13.15 8.28 -10.26
C ALA A 40 -12.44 7.64 -9.05
N ALA A 41 -11.15 7.88 -8.87
CA ALA A 41 -10.41 7.38 -7.72
C ALA A 41 -10.63 8.24 -6.46
N ALA A 42 -11.05 9.50 -6.61
CA ALA A 42 -11.32 10.41 -5.51
C ALA A 42 -12.61 10.09 -4.76
N GLU A 43 -13.59 9.53 -5.48
CA GLU A 43 -14.90 9.26 -4.89
C GLU A 43 -14.90 7.87 -4.23
N LYS A 44 -15.13 7.86 -2.90
CA LYS A 44 -15.45 6.65 -2.13
C LYS A 44 -14.32 5.64 -1.94
N SER A 45 -13.05 6.01 -2.11
CA SER A 45 -11.94 5.06 -1.89
C SER A 45 -11.94 4.49 -0.46
N LEU A 46 -12.18 5.32 0.56
CA LEU A 46 -12.29 4.86 1.95
C LEU A 46 -13.50 3.95 2.18
N GLU A 47 -14.68 4.29 1.62
CA GLU A 47 -15.86 3.44 1.69
C GLU A 47 -15.62 2.08 1.02
N ARG A 48 -14.91 2.06 -0.12
CA ARG A 48 -14.54 0.81 -0.81
C ARG A 48 -13.57 -0.02 0.00
N ILE A 49 -12.52 0.58 0.57
CA ILE A 49 -11.58 -0.11 1.47
C ILE A 49 -12.33 -0.77 2.62
N LYS A 50 -13.27 -0.05 3.24
CA LYS A 50 -14.12 -0.58 4.30
C LYS A 50 -14.95 -1.77 3.81
N ALA A 51 -15.66 -1.62 2.69
CA ALA A 51 -16.48 -2.69 2.12
C ALA A 51 -15.64 -3.94 1.75
N TRP A 52 -14.41 -3.75 1.27
CA TRP A 52 -13.49 -4.87 1.00
C TRP A 52 -13.12 -5.61 2.28
N ARG A 53 -12.81 -4.90 3.37
CA ARG A 53 -12.52 -5.50 4.68
C ARG A 53 -13.75 -6.15 5.31
N ASP A 54 -14.94 -5.57 5.14
CA ASP A 54 -16.18 -6.18 5.62
C ASP A 54 -16.46 -7.51 4.90
N THR A 55 -16.08 -7.63 3.61
CA THR A 55 -16.26 -8.85 2.81
C THR A 55 -15.12 -9.86 3.04
N CYS A 56 -13.88 -9.40 3.15
CA CYS A 56 -12.68 -10.21 3.32
C CYS A 56 -11.81 -9.58 4.45
N PRO A 57 -12.05 -9.94 5.73
CA PRO A 57 -11.37 -9.34 6.87
C PRO A 57 -9.84 -9.48 6.85
N ASP A 58 -9.34 -10.57 6.27
CA ASP A 58 -7.90 -10.88 6.20
C ASP A 58 -7.22 -10.24 4.98
N ILE A 59 -7.92 -9.39 4.22
CA ILE A 59 -7.36 -8.77 3.03
C ILE A 59 -6.16 -7.88 3.36
N THR A 60 -5.06 -8.12 2.68
CA THR A 60 -3.89 -7.24 2.68
C THR A 60 -4.01 -6.22 1.57
N LEU A 61 -3.97 -4.96 1.91
CA LEU A 61 -4.09 -3.84 0.96
C LEU A 61 -2.74 -3.16 0.78
N ARG A 62 -2.25 -3.22 -0.46
CA ARG A 62 -1.07 -2.47 -0.91
C ARG A 62 -1.48 -1.31 -1.78
N SER A 63 -0.78 -0.19 -1.65
CA SER A 63 -1.01 0.97 -2.50
C SER A 63 0.26 1.78 -2.73
N THR A 64 0.18 2.64 -3.74
CA THR A 64 1.24 3.58 -4.08
C THR A 64 0.66 4.99 -4.16
N PHE A 65 1.43 5.96 -3.64
CA PHE A 65 1.07 7.38 -3.61
C PHE A 65 2.17 8.24 -4.22
N ILE A 66 1.79 9.44 -4.61
CA ILE A 66 2.70 10.46 -5.15
C ILE A 66 2.48 11.74 -4.34
N VAL A 67 3.56 12.32 -3.83
CA VAL A 67 3.57 13.64 -3.19
C VAL A 67 4.27 14.66 -4.07
N GLY A 68 3.94 15.93 -3.92
CA GLY A 68 4.55 17.01 -4.68
C GLY A 68 4.10 17.09 -6.13
N PHE A 69 2.91 16.58 -6.45
CA PHE A 69 2.32 16.77 -7.78
C PHE A 69 2.08 18.26 -8.06
N PRO A 70 2.27 18.76 -9.31
CA PRO A 70 2.08 20.19 -9.63
C PRO A 70 0.72 20.72 -9.14
N GLY A 71 0.76 21.79 -8.38
CA GLY A 71 -0.39 22.42 -7.74
C GLY A 71 -0.90 21.75 -6.47
N GLU A 72 -0.17 20.77 -5.92
CA GLU A 72 -0.47 20.22 -4.60
C GLU A 72 -0.18 21.27 -3.51
N THR A 73 -1.22 21.65 -2.78
CA THR A 73 -1.12 22.57 -1.63
C THR A 73 -0.83 21.82 -0.34
N GLU A 74 -0.47 22.54 0.73
CA GLU A 74 -0.33 21.91 2.07
C GLU A 74 -1.67 21.33 2.54
N ALA A 75 -2.79 21.99 2.27
CA ALA A 75 -4.11 21.46 2.59
C ALA A 75 -4.41 20.14 1.85
N ASP A 76 -4.00 20.03 0.58
CA ASP A 76 -4.13 18.77 -0.18
C ASP A 76 -3.27 17.66 0.44
N PHE A 77 -2.08 18.01 0.91
CA PHE A 77 -1.18 17.05 1.56
C PHE A 77 -1.73 16.58 2.92
N GLU A 78 -2.29 17.48 3.73
CA GLU A 78 -2.96 17.08 4.98
C GLU A 78 -4.15 16.14 4.72
N VAL A 79 -4.95 16.38 3.69
CA VAL A 79 -6.01 15.46 3.25
C VAL A 79 -5.44 14.08 2.87
N LEU A 80 -4.24 14.02 2.28
CA LEU A 80 -3.56 12.76 1.99
C LEU A 80 -3.15 12.04 3.28
N LEU A 81 -2.60 12.74 4.26
CA LEU A 81 -2.22 12.15 5.55
C LEU A 81 -3.45 11.63 6.31
N ASP A 82 -4.56 12.38 6.29
CA ASP A 82 -5.83 11.93 6.90
C ASP A 82 -6.37 10.68 6.20
N PHE A 83 -6.27 10.63 4.87
CA PHE A 83 -6.62 9.43 4.10
C PHE A 83 -5.81 8.22 4.55
N ILE A 84 -4.49 8.34 4.73
CA ILE A 84 -3.63 7.24 5.18
C ILE A 84 -3.99 6.80 6.61
N ARG A 85 -4.25 7.76 7.52
CA ARG A 85 -4.68 7.46 8.90
C ARG A 85 -5.97 6.66 8.93
N GLU A 86 -6.94 7.00 8.08
CA GLU A 86 -8.24 6.32 8.04
C GLU A 86 -8.17 5.00 7.27
N ALA A 87 -7.47 4.97 6.15
CA ALA A 87 -7.36 3.80 5.29
C ALA A 87 -6.62 2.63 5.95
N GLN A 88 -5.66 2.91 6.86
CA GLN A 88 -4.90 1.87 7.58
C GLN A 88 -4.37 0.78 6.63
N LEU A 89 -3.71 1.19 5.54
CA LEU A 89 -3.19 0.27 4.53
C LEU A 89 -2.04 -0.57 5.09
N ASP A 90 -1.88 -1.79 4.57
CA ASP A 90 -0.90 -2.75 5.09
C ASP A 90 0.49 -2.51 4.49
N ARG A 91 0.55 -2.22 3.21
CA ARG A 91 1.79 -1.96 2.46
C ARG A 91 1.62 -0.68 1.66
N VAL A 92 2.54 0.25 1.82
CA VAL A 92 2.45 1.54 1.11
C VAL A 92 3.81 1.98 0.61
N GLY A 93 3.87 2.31 -0.68
CA GLY A 93 4.96 3.05 -1.29
C GLY A 93 4.58 4.50 -1.54
N CYS A 94 5.50 5.42 -1.36
CA CYS A 94 5.33 6.82 -1.69
C CYS A 94 6.48 7.29 -2.59
N PHE A 95 6.14 7.97 -3.67
CA PHE A 95 7.09 8.59 -4.59
C PHE A 95 6.93 10.10 -4.60
N GLN A 96 8.02 10.80 -4.75
CA GLN A 96 7.99 12.21 -5.10
C GLN A 96 7.66 12.36 -6.58
N TYR A 97 6.84 13.34 -6.93
CA TYR A 97 6.59 13.63 -8.33
C TYR A 97 7.89 13.97 -9.06
N SER A 98 8.15 13.27 -10.14
CA SER A 98 9.29 13.50 -11.02
C SER A 98 8.79 13.80 -12.45
N PRO A 99 9.24 14.90 -13.08
CA PRO A 99 8.87 15.21 -14.45
C PRO A 99 9.41 14.17 -15.43
N VAL A 100 8.52 13.55 -16.19
CA VAL A 100 8.89 12.61 -17.27
C VAL A 100 8.72 13.30 -18.62
N LYS A 101 9.72 13.17 -19.50
CA LYS A 101 9.67 13.79 -20.84
C LYS A 101 8.38 13.42 -21.57
N GLY A 102 7.65 14.42 -22.05
CA GLY A 102 6.40 14.25 -22.79
C GLY A 102 5.14 14.09 -21.92
N ALA A 103 5.27 14.03 -20.59
CA ALA A 103 4.11 13.97 -19.71
C ALA A 103 3.36 15.31 -19.67
N ARG A 104 2.03 15.26 -19.82
CA ARG A 104 1.16 16.46 -19.76
C ARG A 104 1.25 17.18 -18.42
N ALA A 105 1.53 16.46 -17.35
CA ALA A 105 1.66 17.03 -16.02
C ALA A 105 2.79 18.06 -15.90
N ASN A 106 3.82 17.99 -16.76
CA ASN A 106 4.93 18.96 -16.76
C ASN A 106 4.49 20.37 -17.16
N ALA A 107 3.35 20.52 -17.85
CA ALA A 107 2.78 21.80 -18.26
C ALA A 107 1.76 22.36 -17.25
N LEU A 108 1.52 21.66 -16.13
CA LEU A 108 0.63 22.16 -15.10
C LEU A 108 1.31 23.30 -14.31
N PRO A 109 0.53 24.31 -13.87
CA PRO A 109 1.04 25.41 -13.07
C PRO A 109 1.42 24.94 -11.65
N ASP A 110 2.12 25.83 -10.96
CA ASP A 110 2.45 25.67 -9.54
C ASP A 110 3.28 24.42 -9.23
N PRO A 111 4.47 24.26 -9.84
CA PRO A 111 5.36 23.16 -9.48
C PRO A 111 5.75 23.24 -8.01
N VAL A 112 5.80 22.11 -7.34
CA VAL A 112 6.24 22.00 -5.94
C VAL A 112 7.76 21.95 -5.91
N ALA A 113 8.40 22.73 -5.01
CA ALA A 113 9.84 22.75 -4.83
C ALA A 113 10.36 21.39 -4.36
N GLU A 114 11.57 21.00 -4.75
CA GLU A 114 12.15 19.69 -4.43
C GLU A 114 12.27 19.48 -2.92
N GLU A 115 12.66 20.51 -2.19
CA GLU A 115 12.79 20.46 -0.71
C GLU A 115 11.43 20.17 -0.06
N LEU A 116 10.35 20.75 -0.58
CA LEU A 116 9.00 20.52 -0.07
C LEU A 116 8.48 19.13 -0.45
N LYS A 117 8.84 18.60 -1.62
CA LYS A 117 8.54 17.21 -1.97
C LYS A 117 9.22 16.23 -1.03
N GLN A 118 10.48 16.50 -0.69
CA GLN A 118 11.26 15.67 0.24
C GLN A 118 10.64 15.71 1.64
N GLU A 119 10.30 16.90 2.15
CA GLU A 119 9.63 17.06 3.45
C GLU A 119 8.30 16.30 3.51
N ARG A 120 7.45 16.45 2.49
CA ARG A 120 6.18 15.75 2.42
C ARG A 120 6.35 14.24 2.35
N TRP A 121 7.33 13.78 1.59
CA TRP A 121 7.64 12.36 1.50
C TRP A 121 8.08 11.79 2.88
N GLU A 122 8.94 12.52 3.60
CA GLU A 122 9.39 12.12 4.94
C GLU A 122 8.22 12.05 5.94
N ARG A 123 7.37 13.06 5.98
CA ARG A 123 6.16 13.08 6.83
C ARG A 123 5.20 11.93 6.48
N PHE A 124 4.98 11.69 5.21
CA PHE A 124 4.14 10.59 4.73
C PHE A 124 4.71 9.24 5.16
N MET A 125 5.99 9.01 4.93
CA MET A 125 6.63 7.73 5.25
C MET A 125 6.74 7.50 6.77
N ALA A 126 6.96 8.55 7.55
CA ALA A 126 6.94 8.45 9.01
C ALA A 126 5.57 7.98 9.53
N LEU A 127 4.48 8.60 9.05
CA LEU A 127 3.12 8.17 9.40
C LEU A 127 2.84 6.73 8.97
N GLN A 128 3.23 6.35 7.76
CA GLN A 128 3.03 4.98 7.27
C GLN A 128 3.85 3.96 8.08
N GLN A 129 5.04 4.33 8.52
CA GLN A 129 5.86 3.47 9.37
C GLN A 129 5.18 3.21 10.73
N GLU A 130 4.57 4.23 11.34
CA GLU A 130 3.78 4.07 12.56
C GLU A 130 2.60 3.11 12.37
N ILE A 131 1.84 3.27 11.28
CA ILE A 131 0.71 2.40 10.93
C ILE A 131 1.19 0.96 10.72
N SER A 132 2.27 0.77 9.96
CA SER A 132 2.85 -0.54 9.69
C SER A 132 3.32 -1.22 10.98
N ALA A 133 4.01 -0.49 11.85
CA ALA A 133 4.48 -1.01 13.14
C ALA A 133 3.30 -1.45 14.03
N ALA A 134 2.24 -0.64 14.13
CA ALA A 134 1.05 -0.99 14.90
C ALA A 134 0.37 -2.26 14.37
N LYS A 135 0.27 -2.39 13.04
CA LYS A 135 -0.29 -3.59 12.40
C LYS A 135 0.56 -4.85 12.66
N LEU A 136 1.89 -4.74 12.58
CA LEU A 136 2.79 -5.85 12.89
C LEU A 136 2.67 -6.27 14.36
N GLN A 137 2.62 -5.30 15.28
CA GLN A 137 2.39 -5.58 16.70
C GLN A 137 1.08 -6.33 16.95
N SER A 138 0.02 -6.02 16.20
CA SER A 138 -1.28 -6.71 16.31
C SER A 138 -1.26 -8.17 15.86
N ARG A 139 -0.19 -8.60 15.18
CA ARG A 139 0.01 -9.98 14.72
C ARG A 139 0.74 -10.86 15.74
N ILE A 140 1.37 -10.27 16.74
CA ILE A 140 2.10 -11.01 17.77
C ILE A 140 1.15 -11.98 18.50
N GLY A 141 1.56 -13.23 18.62
CA GLY A 141 0.77 -14.31 19.23
C GLY A 141 -0.28 -14.95 18.32
N LYS A 142 -0.37 -14.52 17.05
CA LYS A 142 -1.24 -15.20 16.07
C LYS A 142 -0.47 -16.28 15.30
N THR A 143 -1.15 -17.37 14.98
CA THR A 143 -0.64 -18.39 14.07
C THR A 143 -0.97 -17.97 12.64
N ILE A 144 0.03 -18.05 11.74
CA ILE A 144 -0.12 -17.76 10.32
C ILE A 144 0.47 -18.88 9.47
N GLU A 145 -0.05 -19.07 8.27
CA GLU A 145 0.53 -19.97 7.26
C GLU A 145 1.69 -19.28 6.56
N ILE A 146 2.78 -20.01 6.36
CA ILE A 146 4.00 -19.53 5.69
C ILE A 146 4.36 -20.50 4.58
N LEU A 147 4.59 -19.99 3.39
CA LEU A 147 5.23 -20.73 2.31
C LEU A 147 6.75 -20.57 2.44
N ILE A 148 7.45 -21.69 2.53
CA ILE A 148 8.92 -21.69 2.68
C ILE A 148 9.59 -21.40 1.33
N ASP A 149 10.44 -20.40 1.31
CA ASP A 149 11.23 -20.01 0.15
C ASP A 149 12.65 -20.57 0.19
N GLU A 150 13.31 -20.51 1.36
CA GLU A 150 14.71 -20.88 1.55
C GLU A 150 14.89 -21.60 2.90
N VAL A 151 15.83 -22.53 2.98
CA VAL A 151 16.25 -23.19 4.21
C VAL A 151 17.77 -23.23 4.26
N ASP A 152 18.34 -22.91 5.42
CA ASP A 152 19.78 -22.94 5.67
C ASP A 152 20.12 -23.63 7.02
N ALA A 153 21.34 -23.48 7.51
CA ALA A 153 21.80 -24.09 8.75
C ALA A 153 21.16 -23.46 10.00
N ASP A 154 20.67 -22.24 9.91
CA ASP A 154 20.13 -21.46 11.04
C ASP A 154 18.61 -21.53 11.11
N GLY A 155 17.94 -21.91 9.99
CA GLY A 155 16.48 -22.01 9.94
C GLY A 155 15.89 -21.89 8.55
N ALA A 156 14.67 -21.36 8.46
CA ALA A 156 13.96 -21.18 7.21
C ALA A 156 13.50 -19.73 7.02
N ILE A 157 13.38 -19.35 5.78
CA ILE A 157 12.82 -18.06 5.36
C ILE A 157 11.63 -18.32 4.45
N GLY A 158 10.52 -17.65 4.72
CA GLY A 158 9.32 -17.77 3.91
C GLY A 158 8.52 -16.49 3.87
N ARG A 159 7.34 -16.58 3.30
CA ARG A 159 6.39 -15.49 3.20
C ARG A 159 4.98 -15.94 3.56
N SER A 160 4.19 -15.03 4.12
CA SER A 160 2.77 -15.26 4.36
C SER A 160 1.92 -14.87 3.13
N SER A 161 0.62 -15.15 3.19
CA SER A 161 -0.34 -14.66 2.18
C SER A 161 -0.42 -13.12 2.11
N ALA A 162 0.16 -12.43 3.09
CA ALA A 162 0.21 -10.96 3.17
C ALA A 162 1.51 -10.35 2.61
N ASP A 163 2.37 -11.17 1.99
CA ASP A 163 3.70 -10.76 1.53
C ASP A 163 3.89 -11.13 0.05
N ALA A 164 3.97 -10.12 -0.82
CA ALA A 164 4.30 -10.34 -2.22
C ALA A 164 5.79 -10.70 -2.38
N PRO A 165 6.12 -11.68 -3.25
CA PRO A 165 7.50 -12.11 -3.49
C PRO A 165 8.40 -10.93 -3.88
N GLU A 166 9.61 -10.86 -3.32
CA GLU A 166 10.65 -9.88 -3.65
C GLU A 166 10.31 -8.40 -3.34
N ILE A 167 9.07 -8.09 -2.98
CA ILE A 167 8.59 -6.72 -2.79
C ILE A 167 8.33 -6.40 -1.33
N ASP A 168 7.68 -7.33 -0.61
CA ASP A 168 7.29 -7.14 0.79
C ASP A 168 8.28 -7.81 1.75
N GLY A 169 7.86 -7.98 3.02
CA GLY A 169 8.69 -8.55 4.07
C GLY A 169 8.91 -10.07 3.92
N LYS A 170 9.79 -10.58 4.77
CA LYS A 170 10.06 -12.01 4.92
C LYS A 170 9.70 -12.44 6.34
N VAL A 171 9.39 -13.72 6.49
CA VAL A 171 9.20 -14.37 7.78
C VAL A 171 10.40 -15.26 8.05
N PHE A 172 11.04 -15.07 9.19
CA PHE A 172 12.20 -15.87 9.62
C PHE A 172 11.73 -16.89 10.65
N LEU A 173 12.09 -18.16 10.45
CA LEU A 173 11.76 -19.30 11.30
C LEU A 173 13.06 -19.86 11.86
N GLU A 174 13.47 -19.36 13.02
CA GLU A 174 14.69 -19.79 13.68
C GLU A 174 14.66 -21.29 14.04
N GLY A 175 15.71 -22.02 13.72
CA GLY A 175 15.86 -23.43 14.01
C GLY A 175 14.99 -24.38 13.17
N ALA A 176 14.21 -23.89 12.22
CA ALA A 176 13.36 -24.70 11.33
C ALA A 176 14.17 -25.27 10.16
N THR A 177 15.10 -26.19 10.43
CA THR A 177 16.05 -26.76 9.46
C THR A 177 15.52 -28.01 8.75
N ASP A 178 14.43 -28.60 9.22
CA ASP A 178 13.84 -29.82 8.65
C ASP A 178 12.83 -29.57 7.52
N LEU A 179 12.57 -28.29 7.22
CA LEU A 179 11.66 -27.86 6.16
C LEU A 179 12.35 -27.88 4.78
N ARG A 180 11.52 -27.70 3.73
CA ARG A 180 12.02 -27.59 2.34
C ARG A 180 11.34 -26.42 1.64
N PRO A 181 12.01 -25.80 0.66
CA PRO A 181 11.34 -24.84 -0.21
C PRO A 181 10.06 -25.43 -0.84
N GLY A 182 8.95 -24.73 -0.66
CA GLY A 182 7.63 -25.17 -1.12
C GLY A 182 6.73 -25.79 -0.05
N ASP A 183 7.25 -26.05 1.16
CA ASP A 183 6.46 -26.51 2.31
C ASP A 183 5.55 -25.38 2.80
#